data_431ef2c024ec1655c96b666f0568c130
#
_entry.id   431ef2c024ec1655c96b666f0568c130
#
_cell.length_a   1.000
_cell.length_b   1.000
_cell.length_c   1.000
_cell.angle_alpha   90.00
_cell.angle_beta   90.00
_cell.angle_gamma   90.00
#
_symmetry.space_group_name_H-M   'P 1'
#
loop_
_entity.id
_entity.type
_entity.pdbx_description
1 polymer ?
#
loop_
_entity_poly.entity_id
_entity_poly.type
_entity_poly.pdbx_seq_one_letter_code
_entity_poly.pdbx_strand_id
1 'polypeptide(L)' 'MSVEQMRGWLKRQYGGSWKWVNKVNAMHDEQVIAVYYRLSSVSKHK' A
#
# COMPACT_ATOMS: atom_id res chain seq x y z
N MET A 1 -8.29 10.69 -3.40
CA MET A 1 -8.14 9.44 -2.63
C MET A 1 -7.47 9.72 -1.30
N SER A 2 -7.98 9.19 -0.23
CA SER A 2 -7.42 9.45 1.09
C SER A 2 -6.33 8.44 1.42
N VAL A 3 -5.51 8.78 2.39
CA VAL A 3 -4.44 7.88 2.82
C VAL A 3 -5.02 6.57 3.32
N GLU A 4 -6.17 6.61 3.96
CA GLU A 4 -6.81 5.39 4.44
C GLU A 4 -7.21 4.48 3.30
N GLN A 5 -7.68 5.06 2.22
CA GLN A 5 -8.01 4.27 1.04
C GLN A 5 -6.77 3.65 0.43
N MET A 6 -5.68 4.42 0.37
CA MET A 6 -4.41 3.90 -0.13
C MET A 6 -3.92 2.76 0.74
N ARG A 7 -4.03 2.92 2.04
CA ARG A 7 -3.60 1.89 2.98
C ARG A 7 -4.40 0.60 2.79
N GLY A 8 -5.70 0.74 2.59
CA GLY A 8 -6.56 -0.41 2.32
C GLY A 8 -6.18 -1.10 1.02
N TRP A 9 -5.87 -0.30 0.00
CA TRP A 9 -5.43 -0.82 -1.29
C TRP A 9 -4.14 -1.64 -1.13
N LEU A 10 -3.19 -1.10 -0.35
CA LEU A 10 -1.93 -1.79 -0.12
C LEU A 10 -2.14 -3.12 0.59
N LYS A 11 -3.02 -3.14 1.55
CA LYS A 11 -3.27 -4.39 2.29
C LYS A 11 -3.80 -5.48 1.37
N ARG A 12 -4.54 -5.10 0.36
CA ARG A 12 -5.13 -6.06 -0.56
C ARG A 12 -4.14 -6.63 -1.55
N GLN A 13 -3.03 -5.93 -1.78
CA GLN A 13 -2.08 -6.35 -2.80
C GLN A 13 -1.50 -7.72 -2.51
N TYR A 14 -1.30 -8.03 -1.26
CA TYR A 14 -0.79 -9.33 -0.85
C TYR A 14 -1.79 -9.94 0.11
N GLY A 15 -2.99 -10.14 -0.38
CA GLY A 15 -4.08 -10.61 0.45
C GLY A 15 -3.70 -11.86 1.21
N GLY A 16 -4.00 -11.86 2.47
CA GLY A 16 -3.69 -13.00 3.31
C GLY A 16 -2.30 -12.98 3.92
N SER A 17 -1.45 -12.06 3.51
CA SER A 17 -0.11 -11.98 4.09
C SER A 17 -0.16 -11.19 5.38
N TRP A 18 -0.07 -11.88 6.48
CA TRP A 18 -0.11 -11.29 7.79
C TRP A 18 1.04 -10.31 8.02
N LYS A 19 2.22 -10.68 7.53
CA LYS A 19 3.40 -9.83 7.70
C LYS A 19 3.24 -8.53 6.92
N TRP A 20 2.67 -8.62 5.73
CA TRP A 20 2.46 -7.44 4.91
C TRP A 20 1.44 -6.50 5.53
N VAL A 21 0.35 -7.05 6.04
CA VAL A 21 -0.69 -6.25 6.66
C VAL A 21 -0.12 -5.50 7.86
N ASN A 22 0.66 -6.17 8.69
CA ASN A 22 1.29 -5.53 9.83
C ASN A 22 2.23 -4.41 9.39
N LYS A 23 2.97 -4.65 8.34
CA LYS A 23 3.89 -3.65 7.83
C LYS A 23 3.16 -2.41 7.34
N VAL A 24 2.07 -2.60 6.60
CA VAL A 24 1.27 -1.49 6.10
C VAL A 24 0.67 -0.71 7.26
N ASN A 25 0.21 -1.40 8.28
CA ASN A 25 -0.37 -0.73 9.44
C ASN A 25 0.66 0.11 10.20
N ALA A 26 1.92 -0.27 10.14
CA ALA A 26 2.98 0.44 10.82
C ALA A 26 3.55 1.61 10.01
N MET A 27 3.16 1.73 8.77
CA MET A 27 3.68 2.80 7.91
C MET A 27 3.08 4.15 8.28
N HIS A 28 3.91 5.18 8.19
CA HIS A 28 3.42 6.55 8.30
C HIS A 28 2.68 6.93 7.03
N ASP A 29 1.87 7.97 7.12
CA ASP A 29 1.08 8.41 5.98
C ASP A 29 1.93 8.69 4.75
N GLU A 30 3.04 9.36 4.95
CA GLU A 30 3.93 9.68 3.83
C GLU A 30 4.46 8.42 3.16
N GLN A 31 4.77 7.44 3.97
CA GLN A 31 5.27 6.18 3.45
C GLN A 31 4.18 5.42 2.70
N VAL A 32 2.97 5.46 3.22
CA VAL A 32 1.84 4.82 2.55
C VAL A 32 1.65 5.42 1.15
N ILE A 33 1.71 6.73 1.06
CA ILE A 33 1.54 7.42 -0.21
C ILE A 33 2.66 7.02 -1.18
N ALA A 34 3.88 7.02 -0.71
CA ALA A 34 5.03 6.68 -1.54
C ALA A 34 4.94 5.25 -2.06
N VAL A 35 4.61 4.32 -1.19
CA VAL A 35 4.51 2.92 -1.58
C VAL A 35 3.34 2.72 -2.54
N TYR A 36 2.23 3.40 -2.26
CA TYR A 36 1.07 3.30 -3.13
C TYR A 36 1.42 3.73 -4.55
N TYR A 37 2.05 4.89 -4.70
CA TYR A 37 2.43 5.37 -6.01
C TYR A 37 3.43 4.46 -6.69
N ARG A 38 4.35 3.92 -5.92
CA ARG A 38 5.35 3.03 -6.46
C ARG A 38 4.73 1.77 -7.04
N LEU A 39 3.86 1.14 -6.27
CA LEU A 39 3.24 -0.09 -6.72
C LEU A 39 2.27 0.13 -7.87
N SER A 40 1.48 1.18 -7.78
CA SER A 40 0.53 1.45 -8.85
C SER A 40 1.24 1.88 -10.13
N SER A 41 2.36 2.56 -9.99
CA SER A 41 3.15 2.97 -11.13
C SER A 41 3.78 1.78 -11.84
N VAL A 42 4.30 0.85 -11.07
CA VAL A 42 4.89 -0.36 -11.63
C VAL A 42 3.84 -1.17 -12.37
N SER A 43 2.70 -1.31 -11.77
CA SER A 43 1.62 -2.06 -12.37
C SER A 43 1.17 -1.44 -13.69
N LYS A 44 1.23 -0.13 -13.78
CA LYS A 44 0.83 0.58 -14.95
C LYS A 44 1.90 0.59 -16.01
N HIS A 45 3.07 0.56 -15.59
CA HIS A 45 4.18 0.65 -16.46
C HIS A 45 4.30 -0.53 -17.37
N LYS A 46 4.05 -1.11 -17.53
CA LYS A 46 4.19 -2.03 -18.50
C LYS A 46 4.60 -2.21 -19.23
#